data_c5fe8832877c3953c0c8b0d5eb7e9c23
#
_entry.id   c5fe8832877c3953c0c8b0d5eb7e9c23
#
_cell.length_a   1.000
_cell.length_b   1.000
_cell.length_c   1.000
_cell.angle_alpha   90.00
_cell.angle_beta   90.00
_cell.angle_gamma   90.00
#
_symmetry.space_group_name_H-M   'P 1'
#
loop_
_entity.id
_entity.type
_entity.pdbx_description
1 polymer ?
#
loop_
_entity_poly.entity_id
_entity_poly.type
_entity_poly.pdbx_seq_one_letter_code
_entity_poly.pdbx_strand_id
1 'polypeptide(L)'
;MANRIQLRRDGAQQWANINPILAQGELGIEIDTSRIKIGDGVTPWNSLKYERPLETESNAANTLVKRDADGNFQAGAVTATLIGNASTATSLSYARLIQFSGHVTGSGSFDGSSNLTLNTVLSL
;
A
#
# COMPACT_ATOMS: atom_id res chain seq x y z
N MET A 1 2.46 8.11 -47.81
CA MET A 1 1.89 8.69 -46.56
C MET A 1 1.69 7.58 -45.57
N ALA A 2 2.14 7.78 -44.31
CA ALA A 2 1.84 6.83 -43.23
C ALA A 2 0.37 6.96 -42.81
N ASN A 3 -0.38 5.86 -42.79
CA ASN A 3 -1.75 5.86 -42.24
C ASN A 3 -1.69 6.05 -40.72
N ARG A 4 -2.42 7.09 -40.22
CA ARG A 4 -2.55 7.34 -38.79
C ARG A 4 -3.93 6.89 -38.32
N ILE A 5 -3.97 5.96 -37.37
CA ILE A 5 -5.20 5.59 -36.67
C ILE A 5 -5.23 6.37 -35.37
N GLN A 6 -6.32 7.07 -35.10
CA GLN A 6 -6.53 7.77 -33.80
C GLN A 6 -7.71 7.11 -33.10
N LEU A 7 -7.46 6.77 -31.82
CA LEU A 7 -8.52 6.28 -30.94
C LEU A 7 -9.38 7.46 -30.46
N ARG A 8 -10.62 7.15 -30.04
CA ARG A 8 -11.52 8.14 -29.46
C ARG A 8 -10.92 8.73 -28.18
N ARG A 9 -10.84 10.04 -28.10
CA ARG A 9 -10.11 10.74 -27.06
C ARG A 9 -10.71 12.10 -26.79
N ASP A 10 -10.64 12.54 -25.53
CA ASP A 10 -10.98 13.89 -25.08
C ASP A 10 -10.37 14.15 -23.70
N GLY A 11 -10.53 15.36 -23.13
CA GLY A 11 -10.22 15.63 -21.74
C GLY A 11 -11.17 14.92 -20.78
N ALA A 12 -10.70 14.59 -19.58
CA ALA A 12 -11.48 13.89 -18.55
C ALA A 12 -12.82 14.58 -18.25
N GLN A 13 -12.81 15.92 -18.16
CA GLN A 13 -14.03 16.69 -17.92
C GLN A 13 -15.03 16.58 -19.06
N GLN A 14 -14.57 16.56 -20.31
CA GLN A 14 -15.43 16.45 -21.48
C GLN A 14 -16.03 15.04 -21.57
N TRP A 15 -15.24 14.00 -21.32
CA TRP A 15 -15.74 12.64 -21.19
C TRP A 15 -16.83 12.53 -20.12
N ALA A 16 -16.62 13.14 -18.95
CA ALA A 16 -17.58 13.12 -17.85
C ALA A 16 -18.90 13.84 -18.21
N ASN A 17 -18.81 14.98 -18.92
CA ASN A 17 -19.98 15.76 -19.34
C ASN A 17 -20.83 15.02 -20.37
N ILE A 18 -20.20 14.38 -21.36
CA ILE A 18 -20.91 13.64 -22.43
C ILE A 18 -21.40 12.30 -21.87
N ASN A 19 -20.63 11.68 -20.98
CA ASN A 19 -20.93 10.40 -20.32
C ASN A 19 -21.43 9.31 -21.30
N PRO A 20 -20.72 9.03 -22.41
CA PRO A 20 -21.19 8.10 -23.42
C PRO A 20 -21.08 6.65 -22.96
N ILE A 21 -21.87 5.77 -23.61
CA ILE A 21 -21.63 4.32 -23.56
C ILE A 21 -20.67 3.98 -24.70
N LEU A 22 -19.51 3.45 -24.39
CA LEU A 22 -18.56 2.96 -25.39
C LEU A 22 -18.97 1.55 -25.84
N ALA A 23 -18.77 1.24 -27.11
CA ALA A 23 -19.01 -0.10 -27.61
C ALA A 23 -18.11 -1.13 -26.88
N GLN A 24 -18.50 -2.40 -26.89
CA GLN A 24 -17.69 -3.45 -26.27
C GLN A 24 -16.30 -3.52 -26.91
N GLY A 25 -15.25 -3.35 -26.08
CA GLY A 25 -13.86 -3.33 -26.54
C GLY A 25 -13.39 -1.98 -27.12
N GLU A 26 -14.27 -0.98 -27.21
CA GLU A 26 -13.87 0.37 -27.63
C GLU A 26 -13.00 1.04 -26.56
N LEU A 27 -11.88 1.63 -26.99
CA LEU A 27 -10.98 2.38 -26.11
C LEU A 27 -11.35 3.86 -26.08
N GLY A 28 -11.54 4.41 -24.89
CA GLY A 28 -11.64 5.84 -24.65
C GLY A 28 -10.42 6.36 -23.90
N ILE A 29 -9.80 7.42 -24.39
CA ILE A 29 -8.55 7.98 -23.85
C ILE A 29 -8.81 9.37 -23.30
N GLU A 30 -8.42 9.61 -22.06
CA GLU A 30 -8.30 10.94 -21.48
C GLU A 30 -6.91 11.51 -21.80
N ILE A 31 -6.86 12.59 -22.56
CA ILE A 31 -5.60 13.17 -23.05
C ILE A 31 -4.88 14.01 -22.01
N ASP A 32 -5.59 14.50 -21.02
CA ASP A 32 -5.08 15.32 -19.91
C ASP A 32 -4.57 14.48 -18.73
N THR A 33 -5.16 13.31 -18.49
CA THR A 33 -4.77 12.38 -17.40
C THR A 33 -3.96 11.19 -17.91
N SER A 34 -3.89 10.99 -19.24
CA SER A 34 -3.28 9.82 -19.89
C SER A 34 -3.90 8.49 -19.45
N ARG A 35 -5.17 8.48 -19.07
CA ARG A 35 -5.89 7.30 -18.58
C ARG A 35 -6.81 6.74 -19.66
N ILE A 36 -7.08 5.45 -19.57
CA ILE A 36 -7.84 4.70 -20.56
C ILE A 36 -8.97 3.95 -19.85
N LYS A 37 -10.15 3.93 -20.51
CA LYS A 37 -11.25 3.03 -20.17
C LYS A 37 -11.60 2.17 -21.38
N ILE A 38 -12.05 0.95 -21.10
CA ILE A 38 -12.48 0.00 -22.14
C ILE A 38 -14.00 -0.16 -22.04
N GLY A 39 -14.69 0.07 -23.13
CA GLY A 39 -16.14 -0.08 -23.21
C GLY A 39 -16.59 -1.52 -23.03
N ASP A 40 -17.72 -1.71 -22.37
CA ASP A 40 -18.42 -2.99 -22.21
C ASP A 40 -19.75 -3.06 -23.01
N GLY A 41 -20.08 -1.97 -23.71
CA GLY A 41 -21.29 -1.84 -24.52
C GLY A 41 -22.55 -1.44 -23.73
N VAL A 42 -22.48 -1.31 -22.41
CA VAL A 42 -23.67 -1.05 -21.57
C VAL A 42 -23.43 -0.01 -20.46
N THR A 43 -22.21 0.12 -19.95
CA THR A 43 -21.89 1.01 -18.83
C THR A 43 -21.52 2.40 -19.34
N PRO A 44 -22.17 3.48 -18.82
CA PRO A 44 -21.78 4.85 -19.16
C PRO A 44 -20.37 5.18 -18.66
N TRP A 45 -19.69 6.10 -19.34
CA TRP A 45 -18.31 6.50 -19.07
C TRP A 45 -18.00 6.76 -17.59
N ASN A 46 -18.87 7.50 -16.88
CA ASN A 46 -18.62 7.86 -15.49
C ASN A 46 -18.61 6.66 -14.53
N SER A 47 -19.32 5.59 -14.87
CA SER A 47 -19.38 4.35 -14.09
C SER A 47 -18.38 3.28 -14.55
N LEU A 48 -17.82 3.46 -15.76
CA LEU A 48 -16.84 2.54 -16.32
C LEU A 48 -15.51 2.66 -15.56
N LYS A 49 -14.90 1.54 -15.21
CA LYS A 49 -13.61 1.54 -14.53
C LYS A 49 -12.47 1.87 -15.48
N TYR A 50 -11.43 2.51 -14.96
CA TYR A 50 -10.19 2.66 -15.70
C TYR A 50 -9.49 1.31 -15.88
N GLU A 51 -8.81 1.14 -16.98
CA GLU A 51 -8.04 -0.06 -17.30
C GLU A 51 -6.98 -0.30 -16.23
N ARG A 52 -6.32 0.76 -15.74
CA ARG A 52 -5.37 0.68 -14.64
C ARG A 52 -5.85 1.49 -13.43
N PRO A 53 -5.79 0.94 -12.21
CA PRO A 53 -5.98 1.71 -10.99
C PRO A 53 -5.00 2.89 -10.90
N LEU A 54 -5.36 3.90 -10.13
CA LEU A 54 -4.44 5.01 -9.84
C LEU A 54 -3.22 4.49 -9.07
N GLU A 55 -2.04 4.94 -9.49
CA GLU A 55 -0.79 4.67 -8.79
C GLU A 55 -0.54 5.75 -7.73
N THR A 56 -0.10 5.37 -6.53
CA THR A 56 0.22 6.34 -5.48
C THR A 56 1.31 5.81 -4.55
N GLU A 57 2.10 6.71 -4.01
CA GLU A 57 3.09 6.45 -2.95
C GLU A 57 2.42 6.38 -1.57
N SER A 58 1.23 6.98 -1.45
CA SER A 58 0.44 7.02 -0.21
C SER A 58 -0.35 5.74 0.01
N ASN A 59 -0.63 5.43 1.28
CA ASN A 59 -1.52 4.32 1.64
C ASN A 59 -2.98 4.66 1.31
N ALA A 60 -3.43 4.34 0.11
CA ALA A 60 -4.78 4.57 -0.35
C ALA A 60 -5.43 3.28 -0.85
N ALA A 61 -6.71 3.09 -0.54
CA ALA A 61 -7.45 1.91 -0.99
C ALA A 61 -7.65 1.89 -2.52
N ASN A 62 -7.65 0.70 -3.10
CA ASN A 62 -7.89 0.47 -4.53
C ASN A 62 -6.90 1.18 -5.47
N THR A 63 -5.66 1.36 -5.03
CA THR A 63 -4.58 1.93 -5.83
C THR A 63 -3.44 0.92 -6.00
N LEU A 64 -2.60 1.16 -7.00
CA LEU A 64 -1.34 0.46 -7.16
C LEU A 64 -0.26 1.16 -6.34
N VAL A 65 0.60 0.38 -5.70
CA VAL A 65 1.75 0.93 -4.99
C VAL A 65 2.76 1.46 -6.00
N LYS A 66 3.04 2.75 -5.91
CA LYS A 66 4.13 3.40 -6.60
C LYS A 66 5.21 3.74 -5.58
N ARG A 67 6.47 3.64 -5.97
CA ARG A 67 7.59 4.11 -5.15
C ARG A 67 7.85 5.58 -5.42
N ASP A 68 8.23 6.34 -4.39
CA ASP A 68 8.70 7.71 -4.54
C ASP A 68 10.11 7.77 -5.19
N ALA A 69 10.67 8.96 -5.32
CA ALA A 69 11.99 9.17 -5.94
C ALA A 69 13.13 8.44 -5.19
N ASP A 70 12.96 8.19 -3.90
CA ASP A 70 13.93 7.51 -3.04
C ASP A 70 13.66 6.00 -2.94
N GLY A 71 12.63 5.51 -3.62
CA GLY A 71 12.24 4.09 -3.64
C GLY A 71 11.33 3.66 -2.48
N ASN A 72 10.80 4.59 -1.69
CA ASN A 72 9.90 4.30 -0.58
C ASN A 72 8.44 4.22 -1.02
N PHE A 73 7.60 3.65 -0.17
CA PHE A 73 6.14 3.69 -0.28
C PHE A 73 5.50 3.62 1.11
N GLN A 74 4.26 4.07 1.23
CA GLN A 74 3.48 4.00 2.47
C GLN A 74 2.51 2.83 2.43
N ALA A 75 2.42 2.11 3.54
CA ALA A 75 1.46 1.03 3.74
C ALA A 75 0.84 1.13 5.14
N GLY A 76 -0.44 0.74 5.29
CA GLY A 76 -1.09 0.67 6.61
C GLY A 76 -0.61 -0.53 7.40
N ALA A 77 -0.78 -1.72 6.86
CA ALA A 77 -0.26 -2.97 7.41
C ALA A 77 0.40 -3.80 6.30
N VAL A 78 1.54 -4.39 6.60
CA VAL A 78 2.23 -5.33 5.70
C VAL A 78 2.28 -6.68 6.40
N THR A 79 1.62 -7.70 5.81
CA THR A 79 1.75 -9.09 6.25
C THR A 79 2.79 -9.76 5.37
N ALA A 80 4.02 -9.83 5.88
CA ALA A 80 5.16 -10.38 5.15
C ALA A 80 6.24 -10.87 6.11
N THR A 81 7.14 -11.74 5.62
CA THR A 81 8.40 -12.02 6.30
C THR A 81 9.38 -10.91 5.97
N LEU A 82 9.89 -10.21 6.99
CA LEU A 82 10.94 -9.21 6.82
C LEU A 82 12.31 -9.88 6.83
N ILE A 83 13.05 -9.78 5.72
CA ILE A 83 14.45 -10.18 5.64
C ILE A 83 15.28 -8.90 5.79
N GLY A 84 15.84 -8.67 6.99
CA GLY A 84 16.57 -7.45 7.33
C GLY A 84 16.25 -6.97 8.74
N ASN A 85 16.67 -5.75 9.06
CA ASN A 85 16.43 -5.12 10.35
C ASN A 85 15.30 -4.10 10.25
N ALA A 86 14.34 -4.16 11.19
CA ALA A 86 13.46 -3.02 11.44
C ALA A 86 14.25 -1.99 12.27
N SER A 87 14.32 -0.74 11.83
CA SER A 87 15.01 0.33 12.57
C SER A 87 14.31 0.66 13.88
N THR A 88 12.98 0.46 13.94
CA THR A 88 12.16 0.64 15.14
C THR A 88 11.12 -0.46 15.25
N ALA A 89 10.97 -1.03 16.44
CA ALA A 89 9.85 -1.91 16.80
C ALA A 89 9.31 -1.42 18.15
N THR A 90 7.98 -1.34 18.29
CA THR A 90 7.35 -0.88 19.53
C THR A 90 7.50 -1.92 20.64
N SER A 91 7.37 -3.20 20.30
CA SER A 91 7.55 -4.31 21.24
C SER A 91 7.79 -5.62 20.51
N LEU A 92 8.25 -6.63 21.23
CA LEU A 92 8.30 -8.00 20.76
C LEU A 92 6.89 -8.59 20.70
N SER A 93 6.58 -9.37 19.68
CA SER A 93 5.28 -10.07 19.55
C SER A 93 5.00 -10.99 20.74
N TYR A 94 6.05 -11.56 21.32
CA TYR A 94 5.98 -12.37 22.55
C TYR A 94 7.04 -11.89 23.50
N ALA A 95 6.65 -11.55 24.73
CA ALA A 95 7.57 -11.19 25.79
C ALA A 95 8.55 -12.32 26.07
N ARG A 96 9.77 -11.94 26.43
CA ARG A 96 10.84 -12.87 26.81
C ARG A 96 11.08 -12.80 28.30
N LEU A 97 11.27 -13.97 28.91
CA LEU A 97 11.70 -14.05 30.30
C LEU A 97 13.20 -13.76 30.40
N ILE A 98 13.57 -12.77 31.22
CA ILE A 98 14.94 -12.52 31.63
C ILE A 98 15.05 -13.05 33.04
N GLN A 99 15.99 -13.97 33.28
CA GLN A 99 16.15 -14.65 34.58
C GLN A 99 17.60 -14.74 35.01
N PHE A 100 17.84 -14.42 36.28
CA PHE A 100 19.08 -14.73 36.97
C PHE A 100 18.90 -15.99 37.81
N SER A 101 19.92 -16.85 37.86
CA SER A 101 19.92 -18.08 38.61
C SER A 101 21.27 -18.25 39.36
N GLY A 102 21.31 -19.08 40.39
CA GLY A 102 22.49 -19.29 41.23
C GLY A 102 22.39 -18.53 42.55
N HIS A 103 23.48 -17.91 42.97
CA HIS A 103 23.52 -17.16 44.23
C HIS A 103 22.73 -15.85 44.17
N VAL A 104 22.48 -15.32 42.98
CA VAL A 104 21.57 -14.20 42.74
C VAL A 104 20.42 -14.69 41.91
N THR A 105 19.20 -14.53 42.40
CA THR A 105 17.98 -14.94 41.69
C THR A 105 17.07 -13.77 41.47
N GLY A 106 16.34 -13.80 40.36
CA GLY A 106 15.36 -12.80 39.98
C GLY A 106 14.92 -13.02 38.56
N SER A 107 13.71 -12.62 38.25
CA SER A 107 13.19 -12.73 36.87
C SER A 107 12.16 -11.66 36.57
N GLY A 108 11.95 -11.40 35.27
CA GLY A 108 10.94 -10.52 34.77
C GLY A 108 10.67 -10.74 33.30
N SER A 109 9.48 -10.44 32.88
CA SER A 109 9.07 -10.50 31.48
C SER A 109 9.40 -9.20 30.78
N PHE A 110 10.02 -9.27 29.61
CA PHE A 110 10.44 -8.11 28.81
C PHE A 110 10.00 -8.25 27.37
N ASP A 111 9.28 -7.26 26.86
CA ASP A 111 8.87 -7.18 25.47
C ASP A 111 9.44 -5.96 24.72
N GLY A 112 10.18 -5.11 25.40
CA GLY A 112 10.78 -3.91 24.83
C GLY A 112 9.89 -2.67 24.87
N SER A 113 8.63 -2.76 25.29
CA SER A 113 7.70 -1.61 25.34
C SER A 113 8.04 -0.61 26.44
N SER A 114 8.73 -1.05 27.49
CA SER A 114 9.13 -0.23 28.63
C SER A 114 10.40 -0.77 29.30
N ASN A 115 10.98 0.03 30.22
CA ASN A 115 12.11 -0.43 31.02
C ASN A 115 11.67 -1.56 31.93
N LEU A 116 12.54 -2.61 32.04
CA LEU A 116 12.36 -3.69 32.99
C LEU A 116 13.28 -3.46 34.21
N THR A 117 12.69 -3.46 35.40
CA THR A 117 13.42 -3.50 36.66
C THR A 117 13.34 -4.90 37.24
N LEU A 118 14.49 -5.54 37.45
CA LEU A 118 14.58 -6.85 38.08
C LEU A 118 14.96 -6.71 39.57
N ASN A 119 14.03 -7.07 40.46
CA ASN A 119 14.35 -7.21 41.86
C ASN A 119 15.07 -8.54 42.07
N THR A 120 16.29 -8.48 42.61
CA THR A 120 17.12 -9.65 42.81
C THR A 120 17.25 -9.98 44.27
N VAL A 121 17.37 -11.26 44.58
CA VAL A 121 17.63 -11.80 45.94
C VAL A 121 18.96 -12.52 45.92
N LEU A 122 19.79 -12.24 46.93
CA LEU A 122 21.04 -12.95 47.17
C LEU A 122 20.76 -14.13 48.09
N SER A 123 21.05 -15.33 47.63
CA SER A 123 21.05 -16.56 48.42
C SER A 123 22.50 -16.91 48.82
N LEU A 124 22.75 -16.90 50.07
CA LEU A 124 24.05 -17.26 50.65
C LEU A 124 24.08 -18.71 51.09
#